data_dbf0a39933941654f04df71c6680ae91
#
_entry.id   dbf0a39933941654f04df71c6680ae91
#
_cell.length_a   1.000
_cell.length_b   1.000
_cell.length_c   1.000
_cell.angle_alpha   90.00
_cell.angle_beta   90.00
_cell.angle_gamma   90.00
#
_symmetry.space_group_name_H-M   'P 1'
#
loop_
_entity.id
_entity.type
_entity.pdbx_description
1 polymer ?
#
loop_
_entity_poly.entity_id
_entity_poly.type
_entity_poly.pdbx_seq_one_letter_code
_entity_poly.pdbx_strand_id
1 'polypeptide(L)'
;MVGKTMQTYLNLLKHILETGTEKPDRTGTGTLSVFGYQMRFDLQAGFPLVTTKKIHLRSVIHELLWFLQGDTNIAYLNEHGVRIWNEWADSQGDLGPVYGRQWRCWPTPDGRQIDQLTEVMQQIKTNPDSRRLIVSAWNVGELDKMALMPCHALFQFYVADGKLSCQLYQRSADVFLGVPFNIASYALLTHMICAQCDLEPGEFVWTGGDCHLYLNHMEQVHTQLSREPLPLPRLVMKRQPATLFDYQFEDFEFQNYQFHEAIKAPIAV
;
A
#
# COMPACT_ATOMS: atom_id res chain seq x y z
N MET A 1 -5.99 -23.38 10.35
CA MET A 1 -4.70 -22.63 10.33
C MET A 1 -4.52 -21.86 9.02
N VAL A 2 -5.60 -21.47 8.39
CA VAL A 2 -5.60 -20.58 7.20
C VAL A 2 -5.54 -19.16 7.75
N GLY A 3 -4.49 -18.41 7.51
CA GLY A 3 -4.38 -17.00 7.92
C GLY A 3 -3.04 -16.57 8.55
N LYS A 4 -2.12 -17.51 8.77
CA LYS A 4 -0.79 -17.21 9.32
C LYS A 4 0.33 -17.14 8.27
N THR A 5 -0.03 -17.06 7.00
CA THR A 5 0.93 -16.99 5.87
C THR A 5 0.37 -16.13 4.75
N MET A 6 1.22 -15.76 3.80
CA MET A 6 0.82 -15.01 2.59
C MET A 6 0.30 -15.90 1.45
N GLN A 7 -0.34 -17.02 1.75
CA GLN A 7 -0.87 -17.93 0.72
C GLN A 7 -1.89 -17.26 -0.21
N THR A 8 -2.73 -16.37 0.33
CA THR A 8 -3.72 -15.65 -0.49
C THR A 8 -3.07 -14.79 -1.59
N TYR A 9 -1.89 -14.22 -1.33
CA TYR A 9 -1.11 -13.49 -2.34
C TYR A 9 -0.53 -14.44 -3.41
N LEU A 10 0.00 -15.59 -3.01
CA LEU A 10 0.50 -16.61 -3.96
C LEU A 10 -0.64 -17.16 -4.84
N ASN A 11 -1.84 -17.29 -4.29
CA ASN A 11 -3.02 -17.68 -5.05
C ASN A 11 -3.37 -16.69 -6.15
N LEU A 12 -3.19 -15.37 -5.91
CA LEU A 12 -3.38 -14.35 -6.95
C LEU A 12 -2.35 -14.49 -8.06
N LEU A 13 -1.05 -14.67 -7.73
CA LEU A 13 -0.01 -14.92 -8.75
C LEU A 13 -0.37 -16.12 -9.63
N LYS A 14 -0.76 -17.22 -9.00
CA LYS A 14 -1.17 -18.44 -9.70
C LYS A 14 -2.42 -18.20 -10.57
N HIS A 15 -3.42 -17.53 -10.03
CA HIS A 15 -4.64 -17.20 -10.75
C HIS A 15 -4.36 -16.41 -12.03
N ILE A 16 -3.49 -15.40 -11.98
CA ILE A 16 -3.11 -14.62 -13.15
C ILE A 16 -2.39 -15.50 -14.19
N LEU A 17 -1.47 -16.36 -13.77
CA LEU A 17 -0.78 -17.30 -14.68
C LEU A 17 -1.74 -18.25 -15.38
N GLU A 18 -2.78 -18.71 -14.69
CA GLU A 18 -3.72 -19.73 -15.20
C GLU A 18 -4.85 -19.14 -16.05
N THR A 19 -5.28 -17.93 -15.76
CA THR A 19 -6.52 -17.35 -16.33
C THR A 19 -6.35 -15.97 -16.96
N GLY A 20 -5.16 -15.37 -16.83
CA GLY A 20 -4.87 -14.03 -17.33
C GLY A 20 -4.91 -13.96 -18.87
N THR A 21 -5.24 -12.76 -19.34
CA THR A 21 -5.20 -12.41 -20.77
C THR A 21 -3.98 -11.55 -21.04
N GLU A 22 -3.24 -11.87 -22.11
CA GLU A 22 -2.15 -11.01 -22.57
C GLU A 22 -2.67 -9.70 -23.12
N LYS A 23 -2.06 -8.61 -22.67
CA LYS A 23 -2.38 -7.24 -23.11
C LYS A 23 -1.12 -6.45 -23.36
N PRO A 24 -1.11 -5.55 -24.37
CA PRO A 24 -0.09 -4.53 -24.46
C PRO A 24 -0.20 -3.56 -23.28
N ASP A 25 0.91 -2.94 -22.94
CA ASP A 25 0.95 -1.89 -21.93
C ASP A 25 1.73 -0.66 -22.43
N ARG A 26 1.68 0.43 -21.67
CA ARG A 26 2.34 1.70 -21.98
C ARG A 26 3.86 1.56 -22.14
N THR A 27 4.48 0.64 -21.42
CA THR A 27 5.93 0.44 -21.43
C THR A 27 6.41 -0.41 -22.61
N GLY A 28 5.50 -1.05 -23.35
CA GLY A 28 5.82 -1.98 -24.46
C GLY A 28 6.32 -3.36 -23.99
N THR A 29 6.35 -3.62 -22.68
CA THR A 29 6.78 -4.92 -22.13
C THR A 29 5.72 -6.00 -22.33
N GLY A 30 4.44 -5.61 -22.26
CA GLY A 30 3.29 -6.52 -22.24
C GLY A 30 3.01 -7.08 -20.85
N THR A 31 1.76 -7.43 -20.63
CA THR A 31 1.29 -7.96 -19.34
C THR A 31 0.38 -9.16 -19.54
N LEU A 32 0.34 -10.03 -18.55
CA LEU A 32 -0.72 -11.02 -18.36
C LEU A 32 -1.61 -10.52 -17.23
N SER A 33 -2.92 -10.32 -17.47
CA SER A 33 -3.80 -9.65 -16.50
C SER A 33 -5.15 -10.30 -16.32
N VAL A 34 -5.73 -10.11 -15.13
CA VAL A 34 -7.13 -10.38 -14.79
C VAL A 34 -7.79 -9.10 -14.29
N PHE A 35 -9.07 -8.95 -14.48
CA PHE A 35 -9.83 -7.79 -14.01
C PHE A 35 -10.72 -8.14 -12.83
N GLY A 36 -10.42 -7.51 -11.69
CA GLY A 36 -11.15 -7.69 -10.44
C GLY A 36 -10.64 -8.90 -9.62
N TYR A 37 -10.00 -8.61 -8.49
CA TYR A 37 -9.61 -9.62 -7.51
C TYR A 37 -9.61 -9.04 -6.10
N GLN A 38 -9.91 -9.87 -5.09
CA GLN A 38 -9.91 -9.41 -3.70
C GLN A 38 -9.14 -10.39 -2.82
N MET A 39 -8.34 -9.84 -1.92
CA MET A 39 -7.64 -10.56 -0.86
C MET A 39 -8.02 -10.00 0.51
N ARG A 40 -8.07 -10.88 1.52
CA ARG A 40 -8.34 -10.49 2.91
C ARG A 40 -7.21 -10.98 3.80
N PHE A 41 -6.80 -10.12 4.74
CA PHE A 41 -5.74 -10.38 5.69
C PHE A 41 -6.23 -10.06 7.10
N ASP A 42 -6.30 -11.06 7.96
CA ASP A 42 -6.58 -10.87 9.39
C ASP A 42 -5.33 -10.28 10.07
N LEU A 43 -5.42 -9.01 10.46
CA LEU A 43 -4.30 -8.29 11.05
C LEU A 43 -3.98 -8.76 12.49
N GLN A 44 -4.89 -9.48 13.13
CA GLN A 44 -4.63 -10.11 14.44
C GLN A 44 -3.85 -11.42 14.31
N ALA A 45 -3.93 -12.09 13.15
CA ALA A 45 -3.18 -13.33 12.89
C ALA A 45 -1.67 -13.08 12.65
N GLY A 46 -1.29 -11.86 12.34
CA GLY A 46 0.07 -11.41 12.06
C GLY A 46 0.10 -10.29 11.02
N PHE A 47 1.26 -9.67 10.86
CA PHE A 47 1.42 -8.60 9.88
C PHE A 47 1.55 -9.20 8.46
N PRO A 48 0.72 -8.77 7.46
CA PRO A 48 0.67 -9.38 6.13
C PRO A 48 1.88 -8.95 5.27
N LEU A 49 3.03 -9.51 5.59
CA LEU A 49 4.28 -9.27 4.88
C LEU A 49 4.67 -10.52 4.08
N VAL A 50 4.97 -10.32 2.81
CA VAL A 50 5.40 -11.42 1.94
C VAL A 50 6.70 -12.03 2.48
N THR A 51 6.72 -13.36 2.59
CA THR A 51 7.85 -14.13 3.11
C THR A 51 8.55 -14.97 2.03
N THR A 52 7.90 -15.22 0.91
CA THR A 52 8.46 -15.97 -0.23
C THR A 52 9.51 -15.19 -1.04
N LYS A 53 9.69 -13.91 -0.72
CA LYS A 53 10.84 -13.08 -1.07
C LYS A 53 11.00 -11.97 -0.03
N LYS A 54 12.23 -11.47 0.14
CA LYS A 54 12.50 -10.34 1.03
C LYS A 54 11.85 -9.07 0.52
N ILE A 55 11.08 -8.39 1.37
CA ILE A 55 10.51 -7.06 1.09
C ILE A 55 11.39 -5.98 1.73
N HIS A 56 11.63 -4.89 1.01
CA HIS A 56 12.44 -3.78 1.49
C HIS A 56 11.62 -2.86 2.40
N LEU A 57 11.45 -3.27 3.66
CA LEU A 57 10.61 -2.58 4.66
C LEU A 57 10.96 -1.11 4.84
N ARG A 58 12.26 -0.76 4.73
CA ARG A 58 12.69 0.64 4.81
C ARG A 58 11.97 1.52 3.79
N SER A 59 11.84 1.06 2.54
CA SER A 59 11.11 1.80 1.51
C SER A 59 9.63 1.89 1.83
N VAL A 60 9.00 0.80 2.27
CA VAL A 60 7.57 0.79 2.64
C VAL A 60 7.27 1.82 3.74
N ILE A 61 8.06 1.80 4.80
CA ILE A 61 7.83 2.67 5.97
C ILE A 61 8.09 4.15 5.61
N HIS A 62 9.24 4.47 4.99
CA HIS A 62 9.53 5.86 4.64
C HIS A 62 8.58 6.43 3.60
N GLU A 63 8.14 5.63 2.61
CA GLU A 63 7.12 6.07 1.65
C GLU A 63 5.81 6.41 2.35
N LEU A 64 5.33 5.55 3.27
CA LEU A 64 4.12 5.83 4.03
C LEU A 64 4.26 7.09 4.89
N LEU A 65 5.37 7.25 5.61
CA LEU A 65 5.64 8.47 6.40
C LEU A 65 5.67 9.72 5.53
N TRP A 66 6.28 9.63 4.35
CA TRP A 66 6.32 10.72 3.37
C TRP A 66 4.90 11.09 2.86
N PHE A 67 4.05 10.11 2.55
CA PHE A 67 2.64 10.36 2.22
C PHE A 67 1.91 11.05 3.38
N LEU A 68 2.13 10.62 4.62
CA LEU A 68 1.50 11.20 5.80
C LEU A 68 1.90 12.65 6.06
N GLN A 69 3.08 13.07 5.62
CA GLN A 69 3.49 14.48 5.65
C GLN A 69 2.83 15.33 4.55
N GLY A 70 2.16 14.72 3.57
CA GLY A 70 1.60 15.42 2.42
C GLY A 70 2.66 15.95 1.45
N ASP A 71 3.89 15.46 1.59
CA ASP A 71 5.03 15.83 0.75
C ASP A 71 4.94 15.20 -0.65
N THR A 72 5.47 15.88 -1.64
CA THR A 72 5.53 15.44 -3.05
C THR A 72 6.95 15.47 -3.61
N ASN A 73 7.91 16.00 -2.85
CA ASN A 73 9.30 16.05 -3.24
C ASN A 73 10.07 14.83 -2.71
N ILE A 74 10.88 14.21 -3.56
CA ILE A 74 11.63 12.98 -3.23
C ILE A 74 12.87 13.22 -2.33
N ALA A 75 13.17 14.46 -1.93
CA ALA A 75 14.34 14.77 -1.12
C ALA A 75 14.38 13.95 0.18
N TYR A 76 13.27 13.95 0.93
CA TYR A 76 13.14 13.12 2.15
C TYR A 76 13.41 11.63 1.89
N LEU A 77 12.84 11.08 0.82
CA LEU A 77 13.03 9.68 0.47
C LEU A 77 14.50 9.38 0.15
N ASN A 78 15.15 10.24 -0.62
CA ASN A 78 16.56 10.10 -1.00
C ASN A 78 17.51 10.20 0.21
N GLU A 79 17.25 11.12 1.14
CA GLU A 79 17.99 11.25 2.41
C GLU A 79 17.95 9.95 3.23
N HIS A 80 16.83 9.20 3.14
CA HIS A 80 16.65 7.92 3.81
C HIS A 80 17.04 6.71 2.96
N GLY A 81 17.66 6.92 1.79
CA GLY A 81 18.13 5.86 0.90
C GLY A 81 17.01 5.15 0.13
N VAL A 82 15.83 5.77 0.02
CA VAL A 82 14.66 5.27 -0.72
C VAL A 82 14.60 5.97 -2.07
N ARG A 83 14.70 5.21 -3.16
CA ARG A 83 14.81 5.73 -4.52
C ARG A 83 13.70 5.27 -5.46
N ILE A 84 12.63 4.71 -4.91
CA ILE A 84 11.54 4.10 -5.69
C ILE A 84 10.72 5.09 -6.52
N TRP A 85 10.88 6.39 -6.30
CA TRP A 85 10.19 7.46 -7.01
C TRP A 85 11.09 8.30 -7.94
N ASN A 86 12.42 8.04 -7.96
CA ASN A 86 13.37 8.90 -8.66
C ASN A 86 13.13 8.99 -10.17
N GLU A 87 12.61 7.94 -10.79
CA GLU A 87 12.42 7.90 -12.26
C GLU A 87 11.24 8.75 -12.73
N TRP A 88 10.32 9.13 -11.82
CA TRP A 88 9.15 9.95 -12.13
C TRP A 88 9.29 11.41 -11.73
N ALA A 89 10.25 11.72 -10.86
CA ALA A 89 10.44 13.07 -10.36
C ALA A 89 11.02 14.00 -11.46
N ASP A 90 10.60 15.25 -11.42
CA ASP A 90 11.17 16.29 -12.28
C ASP A 90 12.59 16.69 -11.84
N SER A 91 13.18 17.67 -12.53
CA SER A 91 14.54 18.16 -12.24
C SER A 91 14.71 18.80 -10.85
N GLN A 92 13.61 19.15 -10.18
CA GLN A 92 13.58 19.69 -8.82
C GLN A 92 13.23 18.62 -7.78
N GLY A 93 13.01 17.39 -8.22
CA GLY A 93 12.63 16.26 -7.37
C GLY A 93 11.13 16.25 -7.02
N ASP A 94 10.29 17.00 -7.70
CA ASP A 94 8.85 17.03 -7.45
C ASP A 94 8.09 16.05 -8.35
N LEU A 95 7.01 15.49 -7.79
CA LEU A 95 6.11 14.54 -8.46
C LEU A 95 4.74 15.14 -8.80
N GLY A 96 4.54 16.42 -8.48
CA GLY A 96 3.21 17.02 -8.55
C GLY A 96 2.28 16.55 -7.41
N PRO A 97 0.97 16.83 -7.50
CA PRO A 97 0.06 16.62 -6.36
C PRO A 97 -0.35 15.15 -6.16
N VAL A 98 0.64 14.25 -6.01
CA VAL A 98 0.42 12.80 -5.82
C VAL A 98 -0.01 12.47 -4.38
N TYR A 99 -0.52 11.29 -4.17
CA TYR A 99 -0.96 10.63 -2.93
C TYR A 99 -1.05 11.49 -1.66
N GLY A 100 0.08 11.78 -1.01
CA GLY A 100 0.13 12.50 0.25
C GLY A 100 -0.47 13.90 0.15
N ARG A 101 -0.25 14.60 -0.96
CA ARG A 101 -0.87 15.90 -1.22
C ARG A 101 -2.39 15.81 -1.25
N GLN A 102 -2.94 14.78 -1.90
CA GLN A 102 -4.39 14.57 -1.94
C GLN A 102 -4.95 14.15 -0.58
N TRP A 103 -4.25 13.33 0.18
CA TRP A 103 -4.68 12.88 1.50
C TRP A 103 -4.72 13.99 2.54
N ARG A 104 -3.74 14.93 2.48
CA ARG A 104 -3.51 15.94 3.50
C ARG A 104 -3.96 17.35 3.11
N CYS A 105 -4.13 17.60 1.84
CA CYS A 105 -4.34 18.97 1.35
C CYS A 105 -5.11 18.99 0.03
N TRP A 106 -6.28 18.34 0.00
CA TRP A 106 -7.15 18.31 -1.16
C TRP A 106 -7.73 19.71 -1.45
N PRO A 107 -7.46 20.30 -2.63
CA PRO A 107 -7.95 21.64 -2.97
C PRO A 107 -9.44 21.62 -3.29
N THR A 108 -10.16 22.66 -2.85
CA THR A 108 -11.56 22.88 -3.19
C THR A 108 -11.72 24.12 -4.07
N PRO A 109 -12.79 24.24 -4.88
CA PRO A 109 -13.02 25.38 -5.75
C PRO A 109 -13.15 26.73 -5.02
N ASP A 110 -13.54 26.71 -3.73
CA ASP A 110 -13.65 27.89 -2.87
C ASP A 110 -12.33 28.25 -2.14
N GLY A 111 -11.23 27.58 -2.49
CA GLY A 111 -9.89 27.86 -1.96
C GLY A 111 -9.56 27.19 -0.62
N ARG A 112 -10.49 26.42 -0.02
CA ARG A 112 -10.19 25.60 1.15
C ARG A 112 -9.29 24.44 0.78
N GLN A 113 -8.64 23.88 1.78
CA GLN A 113 -7.88 22.62 1.68
C GLN A 113 -8.43 21.64 2.70
N ILE A 114 -8.67 20.41 2.27
CA ILE A 114 -9.23 19.35 3.11
C ILE A 114 -8.12 18.36 3.48
N ASP A 115 -7.90 18.19 4.78
CA ASP A 115 -7.08 17.11 5.33
C ASP A 115 -7.96 15.88 5.56
N GLN A 116 -8.05 15.01 4.54
CA GLN A 116 -8.90 13.82 4.57
C GLN A 116 -8.51 12.85 5.70
N LEU A 117 -7.21 12.73 6.02
CA LEU A 117 -6.76 11.84 7.09
C LEU A 117 -7.17 12.34 8.47
N THR A 118 -7.02 13.63 8.73
CA THR A 118 -7.48 14.21 9.99
C THR A 118 -9.00 14.10 10.13
N GLU A 119 -9.74 14.38 9.07
CA GLU A 119 -11.21 14.29 9.08
C GLU A 119 -11.68 12.83 9.28
N VAL A 120 -11.10 11.86 8.59
CA VAL A 120 -11.50 10.46 8.73
C VAL A 120 -11.20 9.92 10.13
N MET A 121 -10.05 10.26 10.73
CA MET A 121 -9.75 9.88 12.11
C MET A 121 -10.71 10.51 13.11
N GLN A 122 -11.06 11.78 12.91
CA GLN A 122 -12.08 12.42 13.75
C GLN A 122 -13.43 11.72 13.63
N GLN A 123 -13.84 11.33 12.42
CA GLN A 123 -15.08 10.58 12.21
C GLN A 123 -15.03 9.18 12.84
N ILE A 124 -13.91 8.46 12.74
CA ILE A 124 -13.73 7.15 13.40
C ILE A 124 -13.98 7.27 14.91
N LYS A 125 -13.48 8.35 15.54
CA LYS A 125 -13.64 8.59 16.99
C LYS A 125 -15.06 9.02 17.38
N THR A 126 -15.72 9.83 16.57
CA THR A 126 -17.00 10.46 16.93
C THR A 126 -18.23 9.82 16.34
N ASN A 127 -18.07 9.12 15.22
CA ASN A 127 -19.14 8.43 14.50
C ASN A 127 -18.59 7.17 13.79
N PRO A 128 -18.18 6.14 14.55
CA PRO A 128 -17.56 4.93 14.00
C PRO A 128 -18.44 4.15 13.03
N ASP A 129 -19.78 4.27 13.13
CA ASP A 129 -20.75 3.62 12.24
C ASP A 129 -20.91 4.32 10.88
N SER A 130 -20.15 5.39 10.64
CA SER A 130 -20.19 6.13 9.37
C SER A 130 -19.77 5.24 8.21
N ARG A 131 -20.54 5.30 7.11
CA ARG A 131 -20.22 4.67 5.82
C ARG A 131 -19.38 5.58 4.91
N ARG A 132 -18.91 6.72 5.43
CA ARG A 132 -18.19 7.77 4.70
C ARG A 132 -16.74 7.89 5.14
N LEU A 133 -16.18 6.85 5.77
CA LEU A 133 -14.80 6.81 6.23
C LEU A 133 -13.86 6.50 5.05
N ILE A 134 -13.78 7.44 4.09
CA ILE A 134 -13.07 7.26 2.81
C ILE A 134 -11.99 8.33 2.69
N VAL A 135 -10.83 7.91 2.15
CA VAL A 135 -9.74 8.78 1.71
C VAL A 135 -9.46 8.49 0.25
N SER A 136 -9.45 9.52 -0.59
CA SER A 136 -9.22 9.40 -2.04
C SER A 136 -7.95 10.13 -2.46
N ALA A 137 -7.16 9.47 -3.32
CA ALA A 137 -6.05 10.11 -4.04
C ALA A 137 -6.43 10.44 -5.50
N TRP A 138 -7.57 9.91 -5.98
CA TRP A 138 -8.03 10.11 -7.35
C TRP A 138 -8.76 11.42 -7.53
N ASN A 139 -7.99 12.52 -7.65
CA ASN A 139 -8.53 13.85 -7.91
C ASN A 139 -8.56 14.13 -9.41
N VAL A 140 -9.73 13.95 -10.02
CA VAL A 140 -9.92 14.09 -11.48
C VAL A 140 -9.46 15.46 -12.01
N GLY A 141 -9.57 16.52 -11.19
CA GLY A 141 -9.16 17.87 -11.55
C GLY A 141 -7.65 18.12 -11.52
N GLU A 142 -6.85 17.15 -11.05
CA GLU A 142 -5.39 17.31 -10.93
C GLU A 142 -4.58 16.14 -11.49
N LEU A 143 -5.22 15.14 -12.11
CA LEU A 143 -4.52 13.96 -12.64
C LEU A 143 -3.44 14.30 -13.67
N ASP A 144 -3.68 15.31 -14.49
CA ASP A 144 -2.77 15.80 -15.51
C ASP A 144 -1.53 16.52 -14.97
N LYS A 145 -1.55 16.91 -13.69
CA LYS A 145 -0.43 17.53 -12.99
C LYS A 145 0.45 16.53 -12.25
N MET A 146 0.04 15.27 -12.15
CA MET A 146 0.74 14.23 -11.44
C MET A 146 1.76 13.53 -12.33
N ALA A 147 2.98 13.35 -11.87
CA ALA A 147 4.01 12.58 -12.58
C ALA A 147 3.57 11.13 -12.81
N LEU A 148 2.80 10.58 -11.88
CA LEU A 148 2.16 9.27 -11.99
C LEU A 148 0.76 9.32 -11.37
N MET A 149 -0.27 8.99 -12.16
CA MET A 149 -1.65 8.91 -11.67
C MET A 149 -1.78 7.80 -10.61
N PRO A 150 -2.50 8.02 -9.49
CA PRO A 150 -2.55 7.08 -8.38
C PRO A 150 -3.02 5.68 -8.78
N CYS A 151 -2.21 4.66 -8.52
CA CYS A 151 -2.58 3.25 -8.70
C CYS A 151 -3.50 2.79 -7.57
N HIS A 152 -3.13 3.04 -6.31
CA HIS A 152 -3.99 2.85 -5.15
C HIS A 152 -4.85 4.11 -4.97
N ALA A 153 -6.07 4.05 -5.56
CA ALA A 153 -6.88 5.23 -5.85
C ALA A 153 -7.65 5.75 -4.64
N LEU A 154 -8.17 4.87 -3.81
CA LEU A 154 -8.91 5.20 -2.59
C LEU A 154 -8.86 4.05 -1.58
N PHE A 155 -9.08 4.39 -0.33
CA PHE A 155 -9.28 3.40 0.73
C PHE A 155 -10.41 3.83 1.66
N GLN A 156 -11.04 2.84 2.28
CA GLN A 156 -12.18 3.01 3.18
C GLN A 156 -11.94 2.25 4.47
N PHE A 157 -12.35 2.85 5.58
CA PHE A 157 -12.36 2.21 6.88
C PHE A 157 -13.74 1.71 7.28
N TYR A 158 -13.74 0.71 8.13
CA TYR A 158 -14.93 0.12 8.73
C TYR A 158 -14.64 -0.23 10.17
N VAL A 159 -15.51 0.20 11.09
CA VAL A 159 -15.40 -0.10 12.53
C VAL A 159 -16.52 -1.06 12.91
N ALA A 160 -16.17 -2.16 13.56
CA ALA A 160 -17.12 -3.11 14.14
C ALA A 160 -16.46 -3.83 15.32
N ASP A 161 -17.23 -4.06 16.38
CA ASP A 161 -16.79 -4.81 17.57
C ASP A 161 -15.46 -4.31 18.16
N GLY A 162 -15.25 -2.98 18.16
CA GLY A 162 -14.01 -2.37 18.65
C GLY A 162 -12.80 -2.54 17.75
N LYS A 163 -12.99 -3.01 16.49
CA LYS A 163 -11.93 -3.25 15.52
C LYS A 163 -12.07 -2.34 14.32
N LEU A 164 -10.93 -1.87 13.82
CA LEU A 164 -10.82 -1.10 12.58
C LEU A 164 -10.32 -1.99 11.45
N SER A 165 -11.09 -2.05 10.36
CA SER A 165 -10.68 -2.68 9.10
C SER A 165 -10.47 -1.62 8.03
N CYS A 166 -9.58 -1.91 7.07
CA CYS A 166 -9.29 -1.02 5.94
C CYS A 166 -9.47 -1.80 4.63
N GLN A 167 -10.18 -1.21 3.67
CA GLN A 167 -10.25 -1.72 2.30
C GLN A 167 -9.58 -0.74 1.35
N LEU A 168 -8.59 -1.21 0.59
CA LEU A 168 -7.94 -0.49 -0.49
C LEU A 168 -8.54 -0.89 -1.84
N TYR A 169 -8.85 0.08 -2.70
CA TYR A 169 -9.04 -0.15 -4.14
C TYR A 169 -7.81 0.32 -4.92
N GLN A 170 -7.16 -0.62 -5.57
CA GLN A 170 -6.01 -0.41 -6.44
C GLN A 170 -6.41 -0.65 -7.90
N ARG A 171 -6.57 0.44 -8.68
CA ARG A 171 -7.05 0.38 -10.07
C ARG A 171 -6.11 -0.36 -11.03
N SER A 172 -4.80 -0.29 -10.76
CA SER A 172 -3.72 -0.89 -11.54
C SER A 172 -2.69 -1.48 -10.60
N ALA A 173 -2.42 -2.75 -10.74
CA ALA A 173 -1.65 -3.51 -9.77
C ALA A 173 -0.60 -4.39 -10.43
N ASP A 174 0.68 -3.95 -10.41
CA ASP A 174 1.82 -4.84 -10.61
C ASP A 174 1.86 -5.81 -9.43
N VAL A 175 1.36 -7.03 -9.66
CA VAL A 175 1.18 -8.00 -8.58
C VAL A 175 2.50 -8.56 -8.09
N PHE A 176 3.54 -8.58 -8.93
CA PHE A 176 4.83 -9.11 -8.52
C PHE A 176 5.66 -8.09 -7.72
N LEU A 177 5.86 -6.86 -8.20
CA LEU A 177 6.69 -5.85 -7.52
C LEU A 177 5.87 -4.96 -6.57
N GLY A 178 4.77 -4.39 -7.04
CA GLY A 178 4.04 -3.32 -6.33
C GLY A 178 3.12 -3.82 -5.22
N VAL A 179 2.28 -4.81 -5.49
CA VAL A 179 1.24 -5.26 -4.54
C VAL A 179 1.78 -5.67 -3.17
N PRO A 180 2.92 -6.38 -3.03
CA PRO A 180 3.49 -6.67 -1.72
C PRO A 180 3.81 -5.43 -0.88
N PHE A 181 4.30 -4.36 -1.51
CA PHE A 181 4.55 -3.06 -0.86
C PHE A 181 3.25 -2.40 -0.44
N ASN A 182 2.24 -2.39 -1.30
CA ASN A 182 0.95 -1.76 -1.00
C ASN A 182 0.22 -2.48 0.14
N ILE A 183 0.22 -3.82 0.18
CA ILE A 183 -0.33 -4.60 1.29
C ILE A 183 0.34 -4.20 2.61
N ALA A 184 1.67 -4.19 2.65
CA ALA A 184 2.43 -3.84 3.85
C ALA A 184 2.19 -2.38 4.28
N SER A 185 2.17 -1.44 3.33
CA SER A 185 1.95 -0.02 3.60
C SER A 185 0.57 0.25 4.23
N TYR A 186 -0.50 -0.27 3.63
CA TYR A 186 -1.86 -0.04 4.14
C TYR A 186 -2.19 -0.85 5.40
N ALA A 187 -1.59 -2.04 5.57
CA ALA A 187 -1.65 -2.76 6.84
C ALA A 187 -0.99 -1.95 7.96
N LEU A 188 0.19 -1.35 7.70
CA LEU A 188 0.87 -0.48 8.65
C LEU A 188 0.04 0.76 8.98
N LEU A 189 -0.51 1.45 7.98
CA LEU A 189 -1.41 2.59 8.17
C LEU A 189 -2.61 2.21 9.03
N THR A 190 -3.20 1.04 8.81
CA THR A 190 -4.34 0.56 9.61
C THR A 190 -3.95 0.38 11.08
N HIS A 191 -2.81 -0.23 11.37
CA HIS A 191 -2.30 -0.37 12.74
C HIS A 191 -2.04 1.00 13.41
N MET A 192 -1.46 1.96 12.65
CA MET A 192 -1.19 3.30 13.16
C MET A 192 -2.48 4.04 13.52
N ILE A 193 -3.50 3.96 12.69
CA ILE A 193 -4.81 4.59 12.95
C ILE A 193 -5.54 3.88 14.10
N CYS A 194 -5.45 2.55 14.20
CA CYS A 194 -5.97 1.82 15.36
C CYS A 194 -5.42 2.38 16.67
N ALA A 195 -4.09 2.55 16.76
CA ALA A 195 -3.45 3.10 17.94
C ALA A 195 -3.90 4.54 18.25
N GLN A 196 -4.10 5.36 17.23
CA GLN A 196 -4.55 6.75 17.38
C GLN A 196 -6.04 6.89 17.75
N CYS A 197 -6.83 5.85 17.51
CA CYS A 197 -8.28 5.85 17.73
C CYS A 197 -8.74 4.88 18.85
N ASP A 198 -7.82 4.28 19.60
CA ASP A 198 -8.09 3.28 20.64
C ASP A 198 -8.92 2.09 20.16
N LEU A 199 -8.59 1.59 18.96
CA LEU A 199 -9.23 0.44 18.32
C LEU A 199 -8.21 -0.70 18.13
N GLU A 200 -8.73 -1.93 18.11
CA GLU A 200 -7.94 -3.10 17.70
C GLU A 200 -7.89 -3.21 16.18
N PRO A 201 -6.80 -3.76 15.60
CA PRO A 201 -6.76 -4.05 14.17
C PRO A 201 -7.73 -5.19 13.80
N GLY A 202 -8.53 -4.95 12.76
CA GLY A 202 -9.44 -5.94 12.17
C GLY A 202 -8.81 -6.61 10.95
N GLU A 203 -9.42 -6.41 9.77
CA GLU A 203 -8.92 -6.93 8.50
C GLU A 203 -8.32 -5.82 7.63
N PHE A 204 -7.31 -6.17 6.85
CA PHE A 204 -6.96 -5.43 5.64
C PHE A 204 -7.54 -6.15 4.42
N VAL A 205 -8.33 -5.46 3.64
CA VAL A 205 -8.95 -5.97 2.39
C VAL A 205 -8.32 -5.25 1.21
N TRP A 206 -7.59 -6.00 0.39
CA TRP A 206 -7.04 -5.47 -0.85
C TRP A 206 -7.96 -5.83 -2.03
N THR A 207 -8.36 -4.85 -2.81
CA THR A 207 -9.19 -5.01 -4.00
C THR A 207 -8.46 -4.44 -5.21
N GLY A 208 -8.11 -5.28 -6.16
CA GLY A 208 -7.45 -4.89 -7.41
C GLY A 208 -8.45 -4.75 -8.57
N GLY A 209 -8.25 -3.75 -9.42
CA GLY A 209 -8.90 -3.60 -10.72
C GLY A 209 -8.15 -4.40 -11.78
N ASP A 210 -7.26 -3.77 -12.55
CA ASP A 210 -6.34 -4.48 -13.46
C ASP A 210 -5.18 -5.07 -12.65
N CYS A 211 -5.22 -6.38 -12.41
CA CYS A 211 -4.19 -7.12 -11.68
C CYS A 211 -3.29 -7.83 -12.70
N HIS A 212 -2.03 -7.41 -12.81
CA HIS A 212 -1.17 -7.88 -13.87
C HIS A 212 0.21 -8.33 -13.41
N LEU A 213 0.81 -9.18 -14.23
CA LEU A 213 2.21 -9.58 -14.22
C LEU A 213 2.84 -9.11 -15.51
N TYR A 214 3.97 -8.42 -15.45
CA TYR A 214 4.74 -8.08 -16.65
C TYR A 214 5.35 -9.36 -17.25
N LEU A 215 5.33 -9.47 -18.60
CA LEU A 215 5.82 -10.66 -19.28
C LEU A 215 7.31 -10.95 -19.03
N ASN A 216 8.09 -9.93 -18.72
CA ASN A 216 9.50 -10.07 -18.33
C ASN A 216 9.72 -10.48 -16.86
N HIS A 217 8.64 -10.74 -16.09
CA HIS A 217 8.70 -11.22 -14.71
C HIS A 217 8.34 -12.71 -14.55
N MET A 218 8.05 -13.44 -15.62
CA MET A 218 7.51 -14.79 -15.55
C MET A 218 8.42 -15.77 -14.79
N GLU A 219 9.74 -15.74 -15.06
CA GLU A 219 10.72 -16.57 -14.34
C GLU A 219 10.75 -16.27 -12.84
N GLN A 220 10.68 -14.99 -12.48
CA GLN A 220 10.64 -14.52 -11.10
C GLN A 220 9.38 -14.99 -10.37
N VAL A 221 8.24 -14.92 -11.06
CA VAL A 221 6.95 -15.39 -10.52
C VAL A 221 7.00 -16.90 -10.29
N HIS A 222 7.48 -17.69 -11.24
CA HIS A 222 7.65 -19.14 -11.06
C HIS A 222 8.61 -19.46 -9.91
N THR A 223 9.72 -18.74 -9.79
CA THR A 223 10.65 -18.87 -8.67
C THR A 223 9.94 -18.59 -7.34
N GLN A 224 9.14 -17.52 -7.26
CA GLN A 224 8.40 -17.19 -6.04
C GLN A 224 7.35 -18.24 -5.68
N LEU A 225 6.64 -18.77 -6.67
CA LEU A 225 5.63 -19.82 -6.48
C LEU A 225 6.21 -21.18 -6.08
N SER A 226 7.49 -21.45 -6.36
CA SER A 226 8.18 -22.67 -5.91
C SER A 226 8.57 -22.63 -4.42
N ARG A 227 8.40 -21.52 -3.74
CA ARG A 227 8.80 -21.32 -2.34
C ARG A 227 7.61 -21.44 -1.41
N GLU A 228 7.81 -22.18 -0.31
CA GLU A 228 6.80 -22.27 0.74
C GLU A 228 6.70 -20.98 1.54
N PRO A 229 5.50 -20.44 1.79
CA PRO A 229 5.33 -19.26 2.62
C PRO A 229 5.66 -19.56 4.10
N LEU A 230 6.42 -18.68 4.72
CA LEU A 230 6.80 -18.76 6.12
C LEU A 230 5.76 -18.06 7.01
N PRO A 231 5.78 -18.29 8.35
CA PRO A 231 4.88 -17.61 9.28
C PRO A 231 4.96 -16.08 9.17
N LEU A 232 3.84 -15.41 9.38
CA LEU A 232 3.78 -13.95 9.39
C LEU A 232 4.57 -13.37 10.56
N PRO A 233 5.28 -12.25 10.35
CA PRO A 233 5.90 -11.51 11.44
C PRO A 233 4.85 -10.81 12.32
N ARG A 234 5.30 -10.36 13.48
CA ARG A 234 4.52 -9.51 14.38
C ARG A 234 5.02 -8.08 14.29
N LEU A 235 4.11 -7.12 14.05
CA LEU A 235 4.39 -5.71 14.20
C LEU A 235 4.37 -5.32 15.68
N VAL A 236 5.40 -4.60 16.13
CA VAL A 236 5.47 -3.93 17.43
C VAL A 236 5.66 -2.44 17.17
N MET A 237 4.71 -1.65 17.61
CA MET A 237 4.85 -0.19 17.66
C MET A 237 5.46 0.19 19.02
N LYS A 238 6.70 0.70 18.99
CA LYS A 238 7.49 0.99 20.21
C LYS A 238 7.01 2.25 20.93
N ARG A 239 6.34 3.13 20.22
CA ARG A 239 5.84 4.41 20.70
C ARG A 239 4.47 4.69 20.08
N GLN A 240 3.62 5.34 20.82
CA GLN A 240 2.41 5.98 20.30
C GLN A 240 2.60 7.50 20.40
N PRO A 241 2.89 8.20 19.30
CA PRO A 241 3.05 9.63 19.29
C PRO A 241 1.72 10.37 19.49
N ALA A 242 1.80 11.68 19.68
CA ALA A 242 0.61 12.51 19.91
C ALA A 242 -0.35 12.51 18.70
N THR A 243 0.18 12.47 17.49
CA THR A 243 -0.61 12.41 16.25
C THR A 243 -0.11 11.31 15.31
N LEU A 244 -0.95 10.92 14.35
CA LEU A 244 -0.59 10.01 13.25
C LEU A 244 0.64 10.49 12.47
N PHE A 245 0.85 11.80 12.41
CA PHE A 245 1.86 12.45 11.59
C PHE A 245 3.23 12.56 12.28
N ASP A 246 3.31 12.20 13.56
CA ASP A 246 4.53 12.27 14.38
C ASP A 246 5.26 10.92 14.49
N TYR A 247 4.77 9.88 13.81
CA TYR A 247 5.47 8.60 13.73
C TYR A 247 6.79 8.75 12.98
N GLN A 248 7.78 7.96 13.41
CA GLN A 248 9.11 7.88 12.83
C GLN A 248 9.43 6.43 12.48
N PHE A 249 10.43 6.23 11.63
CA PHE A 249 10.84 4.89 11.19
C PHE A 249 11.18 3.96 12.35
N GLU A 250 11.84 4.48 13.38
CA GLU A 250 12.30 3.75 14.57
C GLU A 250 11.15 3.28 15.49
N ASP A 251 9.94 3.81 15.30
CA ASP A 251 8.77 3.41 16.07
C ASP A 251 8.24 2.02 15.70
N PHE A 252 8.69 1.46 14.56
CA PHE A 252 8.21 0.19 14.03
C PHE A 252 9.25 -0.90 14.11
N GLU A 253 8.86 -2.06 14.65
CA GLU A 253 9.69 -3.26 14.71
C GLU A 253 8.88 -4.46 14.20
N PHE A 254 9.47 -5.22 13.29
CA PHE A 254 8.87 -6.43 12.75
C PHE A 254 9.58 -7.64 13.33
N GLN A 255 9.00 -8.21 14.40
CA GLN A 255 9.55 -9.35 15.10
C GLN A 255 9.30 -10.65 14.34
N ASN A 256 10.30 -11.54 14.33
CA ASN A 256 10.25 -12.84 13.68
C ASN A 256 9.99 -12.79 12.17
N TYR A 257 10.39 -11.73 11.48
CA TYR A 257 10.32 -11.68 10.03
C TYR A 257 11.37 -12.62 9.41
N GLN A 258 10.91 -13.79 9.01
CA GLN A 258 11.66 -14.77 8.23
C GLN A 258 11.24 -14.66 6.77
N PHE A 259 12.18 -14.77 5.85
CA PHE A 259 11.92 -14.60 4.43
C PHE A 259 12.90 -15.41 3.59
N HIS A 260 12.47 -15.79 2.39
CA HIS A 260 13.36 -16.26 1.35
C HIS A 260 14.11 -15.09 0.72
N GLU A 261 15.23 -15.37 0.08
CA GLU A 261 16.06 -14.38 -0.60
C GLU A 261 15.26 -13.47 -1.54
N ALA A 262 15.73 -12.24 -1.72
CA ALA A 262 15.12 -11.31 -2.67
C ALA A 262 15.14 -11.88 -4.09
N ILE A 263 14.10 -11.61 -4.86
CA ILE A 263 14.02 -11.92 -6.29
C ILE A 263 14.07 -10.59 -7.03
N LYS A 264 15.16 -10.37 -7.77
CA LYS A 264 15.32 -9.16 -8.58
C LYS A 264 14.50 -9.26 -9.86
N ALA A 265 13.84 -8.19 -10.23
CA ALA A 265 13.12 -8.05 -11.49
C ALA A 265 13.31 -6.64 -12.07
N PRO A 266 13.28 -6.46 -13.40
CA PRO A 266 13.33 -5.14 -14.02
C PRO A 266 12.05 -4.35 -13.69
N ILE A 267 12.19 -3.03 -13.53
CA ILE A 267 11.05 -2.13 -13.37
C ILE A 267 10.58 -1.72 -14.77
N ALA A 268 9.28 -1.79 -15.02
CA ALA A 268 8.67 -1.28 -16.23
C ALA A 268 8.30 0.20 -16.03
N VAL A 269 8.90 1.10 -16.80
CA VAL A 269 8.76 2.56 -16.74
C VAL A 269 8.22 3.15 -18.03
#